data_dc345ab26446b85723dfe825bf8ec443
#
_entry.id   dc345ab26446b85723dfe825bf8ec443
#
_cell.length_a   1.000
_cell.length_b   1.000
_cell.length_c   1.000
_cell.angle_alpha   90.00
_cell.angle_beta   90.00
_cell.angle_gamma   90.00
#
_symmetry.space_group_name_H-M   'P 1'
#
loop_
_entity.id
_entity.type
_entity.pdbx_description
1 polymer ?
#
loop_
_entity_poly.entity_id
_entity_poly.type
_entity_poly.pdbx_seq_one_letter_code
_entity_poly.pdbx_strand_id
1 'polypeptide(L)'
;MVVVKDYGEYEIIGRTRDDAAGEAFDKVARAIGLGYPGGPKIDKVSKEGNPDAIHFPRAAVAENEYDFSFSGLKSAVLNYLNGCQMKGESYNQADVAASFQKAVVDVLVSHSLHAVKAYGLNKFAIAGGVASNSSLRAAFEEECGKRNIAFYHPSPIFCTDNAAMIGVAGYYEYIKGVRSGYDLNAVPNLKLGER
;
A
#
# COMPACT_ATOMS: atom_id res chain seq x y z
N MET A 1 5.92 -4.16 5.69
CA MET A 1 5.25 -5.40 6.11
C MET A 1 5.64 -5.72 7.54
N VAL A 2 4.69 -6.16 8.37
CA VAL A 2 4.93 -6.35 9.81
C VAL A 2 4.24 -7.63 10.26
N VAL A 3 4.95 -8.47 11.00
CA VAL A 3 4.36 -9.57 11.79
C VAL A 3 3.99 -9.01 13.15
N VAL A 4 2.71 -9.11 13.51
CA VAL A 4 2.17 -8.69 14.81
C VAL A 4 2.09 -9.93 15.70
N LYS A 5 2.91 -9.99 16.74
CA LYS A 5 2.94 -11.10 17.71
C LYS A 5 1.94 -10.90 18.83
N ASP A 6 1.85 -9.66 19.30
CA ASP A 6 0.88 -9.19 20.31
C ASP A 6 0.77 -7.66 20.21
N TYR A 7 -0.12 -7.05 20.98
CA TYR A 7 -0.22 -5.59 21.07
C TYR A 7 1.11 -4.99 21.53
N GLY A 8 1.70 -4.12 20.69
CA GLY A 8 3.00 -3.50 20.95
C GLY A 8 4.21 -4.40 20.64
N GLU A 9 4.00 -5.61 20.13
CA GLU A 9 5.08 -6.53 19.76
C GLU A 9 5.07 -6.77 18.25
N TYR A 10 6.00 -6.11 17.55
CA TYR A 10 6.06 -6.06 16.11
C TYR A 10 7.42 -6.53 15.58
N GLU A 11 7.38 -7.23 14.44
CA GLU A 11 8.56 -7.59 13.69
C GLU A 11 8.42 -7.04 12.26
N ILE A 12 9.27 -6.09 11.91
CA ILE A 12 9.28 -5.51 10.56
C ILE A 12 10.03 -6.48 9.65
N ILE A 13 9.33 -7.08 8.70
CA ILE A 13 9.88 -8.07 7.77
C ILE A 13 10.13 -7.50 6.37
N GLY A 14 9.47 -6.40 6.01
CA GLY A 14 9.63 -5.76 4.71
C GLY A 14 9.21 -4.30 4.73
N ARG A 15 9.80 -3.51 3.85
CA ARG A 15 9.54 -2.08 3.69
C ARG A 15 9.64 -1.69 2.22
N THR A 16 9.23 -0.47 1.88
CA THR A 16 9.57 0.06 0.56
C THR A 16 11.04 0.50 0.55
N ARG A 17 11.70 0.31 -0.59
CA ARG A 17 13.07 0.77 -0.84
C ARG A 17 13.13 2.17 -1.43
N ASP A 18 11.99 2.64 -1.92
CA ASP A 18 11.86 3.93 -2.59
C ASP A 18 10.48 4.57 -2.30
N ASP A 19 9.74 4.97 -3.32
CA ASP A 19 8.41 5.58 -3.15
C ASP A 19 7.46 4.63 -2.40
N ALA A 20 6.69 5.15 -1.44
CA ALA A 20 5.57 4.42 -0.88
C ALA A 20 4.47 4.23 -1.95
N ALA A 21 3.66 3.17 -1.83
CA ALA A 21 2.59 2.92 -2.79
C ALA A 21 1.65 4.13 -2.96
N GLY A 22 1.23 4.78 -1.85
CA GLY A 22 0.40 5.99 -1.89
C GLY A 22 1.08 7.15 -2.63
N GLU A 23 2.37 7.34 -2.41
CA GLU A 23 3.17 8.34 -3.11
C GLU A 23 3.26 8.06 -4.61
N ALA A 24 3.40 6.79 -5.00
CA ALA A 24 3.37 6.41 -6.42
C ALA A 24 2.00 6.71 -7.05
N PHE A 25 0.89 6.45 -6.36
CA PHE A 25 -0.45 6.86 -6.80
C PHE A 25 -0.55 8.37 -7.01
N ASP A 26 -0.05 9.19 -6.07
CA ASP A 26 -0.11 10.66 -6.19
C ASP A 26 0.73 11.18 -7.35
N LYS A 27 1.93 10.62 -7.54
CA LYS A 27 2.84 11.00 -8.65
C LYS A 27 2.25 10.65 -10.01
N VAL A 28 1.70 9.44 -10.15
CA VAL A 28 1.07 9.00 -11.41
C VAL A 28 -0.22 9.76 -11.69
N ALA A 29 -1.07 9.97 -10.69
CA ALA A 29 -2.30 10.77 -10.85
C ALA A 29 -2.00 12.18 -11.37
N ARG A 30 -0.95 12.80 -10.84
CA ARG A 30 -0.50 14.12 -11.31
C ARG A 30 -0.01 14.06 -12.76
N ALA A 31 0.76 13.03 -13.11
CA ALA A 31 1.30 12.86 -14.46
C ALA A 31 0.21 12.66 -15.53
N ILE A 32 -0.87 11.96 -15.18
CA ILE A 32 -2.01 11.74 -16.11
C ILE A 32 -3.10 12.81 -15.97
N GLY A 33 -2.84 13.92 -15.25
CA GLY A 33 -3.76 15.06 -15.16
C GLY A 33 -4.92 14.93 -14.17
N LEU A 34 -4.92 13.94 -13.28
CA LEU A 34 -5.97 13.77 -12.26
C LEU A 34 -5.75 14.65 -11.03
N GLY A 35 -4.51 15.08 -10.76
CA GLY A 35 -4.15 15.93 -9.61
C GLY A 35 -4.15 15.17 -8.27
N TYR A 36 -4.36 15.89 -7.17
CA TYR A 36 -4.25 15.40 -5.78
C TYR A 36 -5.63 15.40 -5.07
N PRO A 37 -5.92 14.47 -4.15
CA PRO A 37 -5.19 13.24 -3.82
C PRO A 37 -5.28 12.20 -4.94
N GLY A 38 -4.17 11.51 -5.24
CA GLY A 38 -4.07 10.62 -6.40
C GLY A 38 -4.77 9.28 -6.21
N GLY A 39 -4.62 8.66 -5.04
CA GLY A 39 -5.19 7.34 -4.76
C GLY A 39 -6.68 7.23 -5.07
N PRO A 40 -7.55 8.04 -4.47
CA PRO A 40 -9.00 8.00 -4.73
C PRO A 40 -9.39 8.30 -6.17
N LYS A 41 -8.63 9.19 -6.84
CA LYS A 41 -8.90 9.59 -8.22
C LYS A 41 -8.54 8.49 -9.21
N ILE A 42 -7.38 7.84 -9.03
CA ILE A 42 -7.00 6.67 -9.81
C ILE A 42 -7.99 5.52 -9.57
N ASP A 43 -8.34 5.23 -8.32
CA ASP A 43 -9.30 4.17 -8.00
C ASP A 43 -10.67 4.39 -8.64
N LYS A 44 -11.10 5.66 -8.76
CA LYS A 44 -12.35 6.01 -9.45
C LYS A 44 -12.24 5.82 -10.97
N VAL A 45 -11.21 6.42 -11.59
CA VAL A 45 -11.05 6.46 -13.06
C VAL A 45 -10.69 5.08 -13.62
N SER A 46 -9.93 4.29 -12.89
CA SER A 46 -9.55 2.92 -13.28
C SER A 46 -10.73 1.98 -13.52
N LYS A 47 -11.90 2.26 -12.93
CA LYS A 47 -13.12 1.46 -13.13
C LYS A 47 -13.69 1.56 -14.55
N GLU A 48 -13.32 2.60 -15.29
CA GLU A 48 -13.74 2.86 -16.66
C GLU A 48 -12.70 2.40 -17.68
N GLY A 49 -11.51 1.95 -17.23
CA GLY A 49 -10.39 1.53 -18.05
C GLY A 49 -10.18 0.03 -18.10
N ASN A 50 -9.39 -0.39 -19.09
CA ASN A 50 -8.93 -1.77 -19.22
C ASN A 50 -7.62 -1.96 -18.44
N PRO A 51 -7.57 -2.80 -17.39
CA PRO A 51 -6.37 -3.02 -16.58
C PRO A 51 -5.25 -3.78 -17.33
N ASP A 52 -5.55 -4.36 -18.49
CA ASP A 52 -4.61 -5.10 -19.34
C ASP A 52 -4.21 -4.34 -20.60
N ALA A 53 -4.65 -3.08 -20.75
CA ALA A 53 -4.33 -2.26 -21.93
C ALA A 53 -2.83 -1.95 -22.04
N ILE A 54 -2.14 -1.77 -20.90
CA ILE A 54 -0.72 -1.44 -20.86
C ILE A 54 -0.01 -2.36 -19.87
N HIS A 55 1.00 -3.08 -20.35
CA HIS A 55 1.78 -3.96 -19.48
C HIS A 55 2.89 -3.18 -18.76
N PHE A 56 2.58 -2.67 -17.55
CA PHE A 56 3.58 -2.06 -16.68
C PHE A 56 4.36 -3.11 -15.88
N PRO A 57 5.62 -2.85 -15.54
CA PRO A 57 6.46 -3.80 -14.81
C PRO A 57 5.95 -4.02 -13.36
N ARG A 58 6.20 -5.20 -12.83
CA ARG A 58 6.04 -5.56 -11.41
C ARG A 58 7.45 -5.71 -10.84
N ALA A 59 7.86 -4.74 -10.05
CA ALA A 59 9.20 -4.75 -9.49
C ALA A 59 9.33 -5.87 -8.43
N ALA A 60 10.39 -6.65 -8.55
CA ALA A 60 10.86 -7.55 -7.49
C ALA A 60 12.13 -6.95 -6.88
N VAL A 61 12.27 -7.01 -5.56
CA VAL A 61 13.46 -6.57 -4.84
C VAL A 61 14.32 -7.80 -4.54
N ALA A 62 15.49 -7.87 -5.16
CA ALA A 62 16.34 -9.07 -5.06
C ALA A 62 16.93 -9.31 -3.67
N GLU A 63 17.14 -8.26 -2.89
CA GLU A 63 17.80 -8.32 -1.58
C GLU A 63 16.88 -8.82 -0.45
N ASN A 64 15.59 -8.56 -0.55
CA ASN A 64 14.57 -9.02 0.40
C ASN A 64 13.24 -9.21 -0.33
N GLU A 65 12.78 -10.44 -0.40
CA GLU A 65 11.54 -10.85 -1.07
C GLU A 65 10.25 -10.24 -0.49
N TYR A 66 10.33 -9.65 0.72
CA TYR A 66 9.21 -8.97 1.38
C TYR A 66 9.26 -7.45 1.19
N ASP A 67 10.30 -6.91 0.58
CA ASP A 67 10.40 -5.48 0.31
C ASP A 67 9.63 -5.08 -0.96
N PHE A 68 9.33 -3.80 -1.05
CA PHE A 68 8.61 -3.21 -2.17
C PHE A 68 9.45 -2.16 -2.87
N SER A 69 9.15 -1.92 -4.16
CA SER A 69 9.66 -0.80 -4.93
C SER A 69 8.60 -0.34 -5.92
N PHE A 70 8.33 0.96 -5.98
CA PHE A 70 7.34 1.56 -6.87
C PHE A 70 7.92 2.67 -7.77
N SER A 71 9.16 3.10 -7.54
CA SER A 71 9.81 4.15 -8.36
C SER A 71 9.98 3.72 -9.82
N GLY A 72 10.34 2.46 -10.05
CA GLY A 72 10.46 1.88 -11.39
C GLY A 72 9.12 1.85 -12.13
N LEU A 73 8.03 1.53 -11.43
CA LEU A 73 6.68 1.53 -11.99
C LEU A 73 6.25 2.97 -12.38
N LYS A 74 6.49 3.95 -11.51
CA LYS A 74 6.26 5.37 -11.83
C LYS A 74 7.03 5.78 -13.10
N SER A 75 8.30 5.42 -13.19
CA SER A 75 9.14 5.75 -14.34
C SER A 75 8.63 5.09 -15.62
N ALA A 76 8.14 3.85 -15.54
CA ALA A 76 7.53 3.16 -16.68
C ALA A 76 6.27 3.88 -17.19
N VAL A 77 5.42 4.38 -16.30
CA VAL A 77 4.24 5.18 -16.67
C VAL A 77 4.68 6.47 -17.36
N LEU A 78 5.63 7.21 -16.80
CA LEU A 78 6.12 8.46 -17.40
C LEU A 78 6.74 8.22 -18.78
N ASN A 79 7.52 7.14 -18.93
CA ASN A 79 8.11 6.77 -20.23
C ASN A 79 7.02 6.42 -21.26
N TYR A 80 5.97 5.73 -20.86
CA TYR A 80 4.83 5.44 -21.74
C TYR A 80 4.15 6.74 -22.21
N LEU A 81 3.85 7.66 -21.29
CA LEU A 81 3.22 8.94 -21.61
C LEU A 81 4.08 9.78 -22.55
N ASN A 82 5.39 9.88 -22.26
CA ASN A 82 6.34 10.57 -23.12
C ASN A 82 6.43 9.92 -24.52
N GLY A 83 6.41 8.59 -24.58
CA GLY A 83 6.39 7.86 -25.84
C GLY A 83 5.18 8.18 -26.71
N CYS A 84 3.99 8.24 -26.13
CA CYS A 84 2.77 8.68 -26.82
C CYS A 84 2.92 10.12 -27.33
N GLN A 85 3.39 11.03 -26.48
CA GLN A 85 3.59 12.44 -26.86
C GLN A 85 4.58 12.60 -28.02
N MET A 86 5.70 11.90 -27.99
CA MET A 86 6.72 11.96 -29.04
C MET A 86 6.19 11.45 -30.40
N LYS A 87 5.27 10.48 -30.38
CA LYS A 87 4.63 9.92 -31.58
C LYS A 87 3.41 10.71 -32.04
N GLY A 88 2.95 11.70 -31.26
CA GLY A 88 1.70 12.40 -31.52
C GLY A 88 0.46 11.52 -31.32
N GLU A 89 0.58 10.45 -30.52
CA GLU A 89 -0.50 9.54 -30.19
C GLU A 89 -1.22 10.00 -28.92
N SER A 90 -2.54 9.89 -28.89
CA SER A 90 -3.32 10.05 -27.66
C SER A 90 -3.31 8.76 -26.83
N TYR A 91 -3.44 8.87 -25.52
CA TYR A 91 -3.64 7.73 -24.64
C TYR A 91 -4.99 7.82 -23.92
N ASN A 92 -5.55 6.67 -23.57
CA ASN A 92 -6.74 6.62 -22.72
C ASN A 92 -6.31 6.74 -21.24
N GLN A 93 -6.71 7.83 -20.59
CA GLN A 93 -6.39 8.09 -19.18
C GLN A 93 -6.90 6.99 -18.24
N ALA A 94 -8.09 6.43 -18.50
CA ALA A 94 -8.67 5.38 -17.72
C ALA A 94 -7.88 4.06 -17.83
N ASP A 95 -7.40 3.73 -19.04
CA ASP A 95 -6.57 2.54 -19.27
C ASP A 95 -5.21 2.66 -18.57
N VAL A 96 -4.58 3.84 -18.61
CA VAL A 96 -3.33 4.08 -17.86
C VAL A 96 -3.56 3.94 -16.37
N ALA A 97 -4.63 4.53 -15.84
CA ALA A 97 -4.98 4.43 -14.42
C ALA A 97 -5.27 2.98 -14.00
N ALA A 98 -6.03 2.23 -14.78
CA ALA A 98 -6.38 0.83 -14.53
C ALA A 98 -5.15 -0.09 -14.58
N SER A 99 -4.32 0.04 -15.61
CA SER A 99 -3.11 -0.76 -15.79
C SER A 99 -2.07 -0.47 -14.71
N PHE A 100 -1.90 0.81 -14.32
CA PHE A 100 -1.03 1.19 -13.21
C PHE A 100 -1.54 0.63 -11.89
N GLN A 101 -2.83 0.82 -11.56
CA GLN A 101 -3.43 0.31 -10.33
C GLN A 101 -3.30 -1.20 -10.23
N LYS A 102 -3.57 -1.94 -11.33
CA LYS A 102 -3.37 -3.38 -11.39
C LYS A 102 -1.92 -3.76 -11.04
N ALA A 103 -0.93 -3.06 -11.61
CA ALA A 103 0.47 -3.35 -11.34
C ALA A 103 0.84 -3.15 -9.86
N VAL A 104 0.34 -2.10 -9.21
CA VAL A 104 0.54 -1.87 -7.77
C VAL A 104 -0.14 -2.97 -6.94
N VAL A 105 -1.39 -3.28 -7.26
CA VAL A 105 -2.19 -4.31 -6.55
C VAL A 105 -1.52 -5.67 -6.66
N ASP A 106 -1.09 -6.08 -7.86
CA ASP A 106 -0.41 -7.37 -8.09
C ASP A 106 0.84 -7.51 -7.21
N VAL A 107 1.67 -6.47 -7.11
CA VAL A 107 2.88 -6.47 -6.26
C VAL A 107 2.51 -6.56 -4.78
N LEU A 108 1.58 -5.74 -4.31
CA LEU A 108 1.16 -5.72 -2.91
C LEU A 108 0.57 -7.07 -2.48
N VAL A 109 -0.30 -7.64 -3.30
CA VAL A 109 -0.95 -8.93 -3.01
C VAL A 109 0.05 -10.07 -3.03
N SER A 110 0.86 -10.18 -4.09
CA SER A 110 1.80 -11.30 -4.23
C SER A 110 2.83 -11.34 -3.10
N HIS A 111 3.47 -10.22 -2.77
CA HIS A 111 4.48 -10.17 -1.71
C HIS A 111 3.86 -10.39 -0.33
N SER A 112 2.68 -9.81 -0.06
CA SER A 112 2.00 -10.01 1.22
C SER A 112 1.59 -11.47 1.45
N LEU A 113 1.00 -12.11 0.45
CA LEU A 113 0.58 -13.52 0.57
C LEU A 113 1.77 -14.48 0.58
N HIS A 114 2.87 -14.12 -0.08
CA HIS A 114 4.13 -14.86 0.06
C HIS A 114 4.62 -14.84 1.52
N ALA A 115 4.64 -13.67 2.15
CA ALA A 115 5.00 -13.54 3.55
C ALA A 115 4.05 -14.31 4.49
N VAL A 116 2.72 -14.20 4.30
CA VAL A 116 1.73 -14.94 5.09
C VAL A 116 2.00 -16.44 5.05
N LYS A 117 2.31 -16.97 3.86
CA LYS A 117 2.64 -18.40 3.68
C LYS A 117 3.96 -18.76 4.35
N ALA A 118 5.01 -17.96 4.16
CA ALA A 118 6.35 -18.22 4.70
C ALA A 118 6.37 -18.23 6.24
N TYR A 119 5.58 -17.34 6.85
CA TYR A 119 5.43 -17.27 8.32
C TYR A 119 4.36 -18.20 8.89
N GLY A 120 3.71 -19.02 8.07
CA GLY A 120 2.68 -19.96 8.52
C GLY A 120 1.45 -19.29 9.16
N LEU A 121 1.13 -18.06 8.75
CA LEU A 121 0.04 -17.28 9.33
C LEU A 121 -1.29 -17.57 8.62
N ASN A 122 -2.40 -17.44 9.33
CA ASN A 122 -3.75 -17.60 8.80
C ASN A 122 -4.63 -16.34 8.97
N LYS A 123 -4.02 -15.23 9.41
CA LYS A 123 -4.67 -13.92 9.54
C LYS A 123 -3.84 -12.87 8.83
N PHE A 124 -4.51 -12.00 8.09
CA PHE A 124 -3.86 -10.90 7.38
C PHE A 124 -4.71 -9.64 7.50
N ALA A 125 -4.06 -8.52 7.71
CA ALA A 125 -4.72 -7.22 7.79
C ALA A 125 -3.97 -6.18 6.96
N ILE A 126 -4.71 -5.26 6.35
CA ILE A 126 -4.16 -4.06 5.71
C ILE A 126 -4.57 -2.82 6.48
N ALA A 127 -3.70 -1.80 6.50
CA ALA A 127 -3.94 -0.52 7.15
C ALA A 127 -3.27 0.62 6.37
N GLY A 128 -3.57 1.87 6.73
CA GLY A 128 -3.06 3.06 6.06
C GLY A 128 -3.92 3.50 4.87
N GLY A 129 -3.60 4.66 4.27
CA GLY A 129 -4.43 5.29 3.24
C GLY A 129 -4.70 4.41 2.02
N VAL A 130 -3.70 3.65 1.55
CA VAL A 130 -3.84 2.74 0.40
C VAL A 130 -4.78 1.56 0.69
N ALA A 131 -4.98 1.20 1.96
CA ALA A 131 -5.97 0.20 2.36
C ALA A 131 -7.43 0.59 2.05
N SER A 132 -7.71 1.85 1.70
CA SER A 132 -9.03 2.28 1.21
C SER A 132 -9.26 2.00 -0.28
N ASN A 133 -8.23 1.63 -1.05
CA ASN A 133 -8.33 1.34 -2.47
C ASN A 133 -9.24 0.12 -2.72
N SER A 134 -10.25 0.29 -3.57
CA SER A 134 -11.29 -0.73 -3.78
C SER A 134 -10.75 -1.98 -4.49
N SER A 135 -9.87 -1.81 -5.48
CA SER A 135 -9.26 -2.93 -6.20
C SER A 135 -8.33 -3.75 -5.32
N LEU A 136 -7.55 -3.09 -4.44
CA LEU A 136 -6.67 -3.77 -3.49
C LEU A 136 -7.47 -4.62 -2.50
N ARG A 137 -8.57 -4.09 -1.96
CA ARG A 137 -9.46 -4.83 -1.06
C ARG A 137 -10.05 -6.05 -1.74
N ALA A 138 -10.65 -5.87 -2.91
CA ALA A 138 -11.24 -6.95 -3.67
C ALA A 138 -10.23 -8.06 -3.99
N ALA A 139 -9.01 -7.69 -4.41
CA ALA A 139 -7.96 -8.65 -4.69
C ALA A 139 -7.52 -9.44 -3.45
N PHE A 140 -7.37 -8.78 -2.28
CA PHE A 140 -7.06 -9.50 -1.04
C PHE A 140 -8.22 -10.34 -0.54
N GLU A 141 -9.48 -9.90 -0.65
CA GLU A 141 -10.66 -10.70 -0.30
C GLU A 141 -10.70 -12.00 -1.10
N GLU A 142 -10.52 -11.89 -2.42
CA GLU A 142 -10.51 -13.04 -3.33
C GLU A 142 -9.35 -14.01 -3.00
N GLU A 143 -8.13 -13.49 -2.93
CA GLU A 143 -6.93 -14.31 -2.79
C GLU A 143 -6.76 -14.91 -1.38
N CYS A 144 -7.17 -14.19 -0.34
CA CYS A 144 -7.22 -14.73 1.02
C CYS A 144 -8.32 -15.79 1.16
N GLY A 145 -9.50 -15.58 0.53
CA GLY A 145 -10.58 -16.55 0.51
C GLY A 145 -10.17 -17.86 -0.12
N LYS A 146 -9.45 -17.84 -1.27
CA LYS A 146 -8.91 -19.06 -1.92
C LYS A 146 -7.95 -19.84 -1.03
N ARG A 147 -7.30 -19.20 -0.06
CA ARG A 147 -6.26 -19.78 0.80
C ARG A 147 -6.72 -20.03 2.25
N ASN A 148 -8.00 -19.78 2.56
CA ASN A 148 -8.55 -19.83 3.92
C ASN A 148 -7.79 -18.94 4.92
N ILE A 149 -7.36 -17.75 4.47
CA ILE A 149 -6.72 -16.72 5.29
C ILE A 149 -7.81 -15.74 5.73
N ALA A 150 -7.94 -15.49 7.03
CA ALA A 150 -8.86 -14.48 7.55
C ALA A 150 -8.31 -13.09 7.24
N PHE A 151 -9.00 -12.35 6.37
CA PHE A 151 -8.61 -11.01 5.94
C PHE A 151 -9.35 -9.92 6.70
N TYR A 152 -8.63 -8.89 7.10
CA TYR A 152 -9.15 -7.74 7.85
C TYR A 152 -8.71 -6.44 7.23
N HIS A 153 -9.59 -5.46 7.22
CA HIS A 153 -9.28 -4.08 6.86
C HIS A 153 -10.16 -3.11 7.64
N PRO A 154 -9.69 -1.90 7.97
CA PRO A 154 -10.53 -0.90 8.61
C PRO A 154 -11.56 -0.34 7.63
N SER A 155 -12.65 0.24 8.15
CA SER A 155 -13.53 1.06 7.32
C SER A 155 -12.75 2.28 6.77
N PRO A 156 -13.13 2.84 5.62
CA PRO A 156 -12.36 3.91 4.95
C PRO A 156 -12.02 5.10 5.86
N ILE A 157 -12.91 5.47 6.77
CA ILE A 157 -12.70 6.59 7.71
C ILE A 157 -11.54 6.35 8.69
N PHE A 158 -11.18 5.09 8.94
CA PHE A 158 -10.08 4.71 9.84
C PHE A 158 -8.80 4.31 9.10
N CYS A 159 -8.76 4.43 7.77
CA CYS A 159 -7.56 4.13 6.98
C CYS A 159 -6.49 5.21 7.07
N THR A 160 -6.88 6.46 7.33
CA THR A 160 -5.96 7.58 7.57
C THR A 160 -5.82 7.87 9.06
N ASP A 161 -4.96 8.81 9.41
CA ASP A 161 -4.71 9.21 10.79
C ASP A 161 -6.01 9.56 11.52
N ASN A 162 -6.21 8.95 12.68
CA ASN A 162 -7.40 9.17 13.49
C ASN A 162 -7.13 8.95 14.98
N ALA A 163 -7.89 9.62 15.84
CA ALA A 163 -7.72 9.54 17.28
C ALA A 163 -8.06 8.15 17.86
N ALA A 164 -8.95 7.38 17.20
CA ALA A 164 -9.35 6.08 17.70
C ALA A 164 -8.18 5.08 17.69
N MET A 165 -7.36 5.06 16.63
CA MET A 165 -6.19 4.17 16.57
C MET A 165 -5.16 4.52 17.65
N ILE A 166 -4.95 5.81 17.93
CA ILE A 166 -4.03 6.28 18.97
C ILE A 166 -4.58 5.93 20.36
N GLY A 167 -5.89 6.12 20.56
CA GLY A 167 -6.55 5.76 21.82
C GLY A 167 -6.45 4.27 22.12
N VAL A 168 -6.64 3.41 21.12
CA VAL A 168 -6.50 1.95 21.27
C VAL A 168 -5.05 1.57 21.58
N ALA A 169 -4.08 2.12 20.84
CA ALA A 169 -2.66 1.87 21.12
C ALA A 169 -2.28 2.32 22.54
N GLY A 170 -2.70 3.51 22.93
CA GLY A 170 -2.47 4.04 24.29
C GLY A 170 -3.12 3.19 25.37
N TYR A 171 -4.32 2.64 25.14
CA TYR A 171 -4.97 1.73 26.10
C TYR A 171 -4.14 0.48 26.36
N TYR A 172 -3.62 -0.18 25.32
CA TYR A 172 -2.78 -1.36 25.49
C TYR A 172 -1.45 -1.07 26.18
N GLU A 173 -0.85 0.10 25.91
CA GLU A 173 0.33 0.56 26.66
C GLU A 173 -0.02 0.82 28.14
N TYR A 174 -1.18 1.44 28.39
CA TYR A 174 -1.66 1.72 29.74
C TYR A 174 -1.85 0.45 30.58
N ILE A 175 -2.50 -0.60 30.05
CA ILE A 175 -2.71 -1.85 30.80
C ILE A 175 -1.41 -2.64 31.01
N LYS A 176 -0.40 -2.46 30.14
CA LYS A 176 0.96 -2.99 30.31
C LYS A 176 1.78 -2.21 31.38
N GLY A 177 1.20 -1.17 31.99
CA GLY A 177 1.85 -0.36 32.99
C GLY A 177 2.79 0.71 32.48
N VAL A 178 2.84 0.95 31.16
CA VAL A 178 3.69 1.99 30.58
C VAL A 178 3.16 3.37 30.96
N ARG A 179 4.06 4.21 31.47
CA ARG A 179 3.79 5.60 31.86
C ARG A 179 4.95 6.47 31.41
N SER A 180 4.64 7.66 30.95
CA SER A 180 5.63 8.68 30.60
C SER A 180 5.66 9.78 31.65
N GLY A 181 6.82 10.35 31.89
CA GLY A 181 7.00 11.54 32.71
C GLY A 181 6.73 12.84 31.94
N TYR A 182 6.97 13.96 32.59
CA TYR A 182 6.85 15.30 31.96
C TYR A 182 7.98 15.62 30.99
N ASP A 183 8.96 14.77 30.89
CA ASP A 183 10.07 14.78 29.92
C ASP A 183 9.74 14.12 28.59
N LEU A 184 8.52 13.59 28.44
CA LEU A 184 8.05 13.01 27.18
C LEU A 184 8.19 14.02 26.03
N ASN A 185 8.90 13.60 24.98
CA ASN A 185 9.08 14.40 23.77
C ASN A 185 8.85 13.54 22.52
N ALA A 186 8.55 14.21 21.41
CA ALA A 186 8.40 13.55 20.13
C ALA A 186 9.76 13.06 19.59
N VAL A 187 9.79 11.82 19.12
CA VAL A 187 10.96 11.22 18.48
C VAL A 187 10.62 10.95 17.01
N PRO A 188 11.06 11.81 16.07
CA PRO A 188 10.53 11.82 14.70
C PRO A 188 10.85 10.56 13.88
N ASN A 189 11.89 9.82 14.21
CA ASN A 189 12.31 8.64 13.45
C ASN A 189 12.18 7.33 14.25
N LEU A 190 11.32 7.32 15.27
CA LEU A 190 11.08 6.13 16.08
C LEU A 190 10.50 5.02 15.22
N LYS A 191 11.11 3.84 15.25
CA LYS A 191 10.60 2.70 14.49
C LYS A 191 9.43 2.07 15.23
N LEU A 192 8.58 1.39 14.47
CA LEU A 192 7.46 0.65 15.04
C LEU A 192 7.98 -0.39 16.06
N GLY A 193 7.49 -0.32 17.30
CA GLY A 193 7.91 -1.19 18.41
C GLY A 193 9.13 -0.70 19.20
N GLU A 194 9.82 0.36 18.79
CA GLU A 194 10.83 1.05 19.59
C GLU A 194 10.17 2.02 20.57
N ARG A 195 10.87 2.27 21.69
CA ARG A 195 10.45 3.18 22.77
C ARG A 195 11.58 4.09 23.19
#